data_a6735e851c15e12e4cf548d85a231420
#
_entry.id   a6735e851c15e12e4cf548d85a231420
#
_cell.length_a   1.000
_cell.length_b   1.000
_cell.length_c   1.000
_cell.angle_alpha   90.00
_cell.angle_beta   90.00
_cell.angle_gamma   90.00
#
_symmetry.space_group_name_H-M   'P 1'
#
loop_
_entity.id
_entity.type
_entity.pdbx_description
1 polymer ?
#
loop_
_entity_poly.entity_id
_entity_poly.type
_entity_poly.pdbx_seq_one_letter_code
_entity_poly.pdbx_strand_id
1 'polypeptide(L)'
;MPIATPEVYNEMLDRAKAGKFAYPAINVTSTQTLHAALRGFAEAESDGIIQISTGGAEFLGGQYSKEMVTGSVALAEFAHIVAEKYPVTVALHTDHCPKDKLDGYVRPLIAVSEERVKAGGNPLFQSHMWDGSAETLADNLSIAQELLERARAAKIILEVEITPTGGEEDGVSHEINDSLYTTVDDAIRTAEALGLGEKGRYLLAASFGNVHGVYKPGNVVLRPDLLKQLNDGVAAKFGKPAGSQPFDFVFHGGSGSTEEEIRTALENGVVKMNIDTDTQYAFTRPVADHMFRNYDGVLKVDGEVGSKKIYDPRTWGKLAEASMAARVVEATQNLRSAGTKIK
;
A
#
# COMPACT_ATOMS: atom_id res chain seq x y z
N MET A 1 7.05 -6.78 -18.46
CA MET A 1 5.62 -6.39 -18.47
C MET A 1 5.43 -5.38 -17.36
N PRO A 2 4.77 -4.26 -17.60
CA PRO A 2 4.71 -3.13 -16.65
C PRO A 2 3.83 -3.41 -15.42
N ILE A 3 2.75 -4.22 -15.55
CA ILE A 3 2.07 -4.79 -14.39
C ILE A 3 2.67 -6.17 -14.13
N ALA A 4 3.11 -6.40 -12.91
CA ALA A 4 3.77 -7.61 -12.50
C ALA A 4 2.89 -8.86 -12.74
N THR A 5 3.49 -9.94 -13.26
CA THR A 5 2.85 -11.25 -13.14
C THR A 5 2.99 -11.77 -11.71
N PRO A 6 2.26 -12.81 -11.32
CA PRO A 6 2.47 -13.42 -9.99
C PRO A 6 3.91 -13.79 -9.70
N GLU A 7 4.62 -14.33 -10.68
CA GLU A 7 6.03 -14.73 -10.56
C GLU A 7 6.94 -13.50 -10.38
N VAL A 8 6.70 -12.44 -11.17
CA VAL A 8 7.47 -11.18 -11.09
C VAL A 8 7.22 -10.48 -9.76
N TYR A 9 5.98 -10.47 -9.25
CA TYR A 9 5.71 -9.87 -7.96
C TYR A 9 6.39 -10.63 -6.82
N ASN A 10 6.39 -11.97 -6.88
CA ASN A 10 7.17 -12.78 -5.94
C ASN A 10 8.66 -12.44 -6.00
N GLU A 11 9.24 -12.33 -7.22
CA GLU A 11 10.63 -11.92 -7.41
C GLU A 11 10.91 -10.52 -6.84
N MET A 12 10.01 -9.55 -7.05
CA MET A 12 10.12 -8.21 -6.45
C MET A 12 10.29 -8.31 -4.94
N LEU A 13 9.41 -9.03 -4.25
CA LEU A 13 9.46 -9.16 -2.79
C LEU A 13 10.71 -9.91 -2.30
N ASP A 14 11.14 -10.94 -3.01
CA ASP A 14 12.36 -11.69 -2.69
C ASP A 14 13.60 -10.80 -2.82
N ARG A 15 13.67 -9.98 -3.88
CA ARG A 15 14.74 -8.99 -4.09
C ARG A 15 14.74 -7.92 -3.02
N ALA A 16 13.57 -7.42 -2.63
CA ALA A 16 13.43 -6.44 -1.56
C ALA A 16 14.01 -6.98 -0.25
N LYS A 17 13.62 -8.19 0.13
CA LYS A 17 14.11 -8.86 1.34
C LYS A 17 15.62 -9.09 1.30
N ALA A 18 16.11 -9.70 0.22
CA ALA A 18 17.54 -10.00 0.06
C ALA A 18 18.40 -8.73 -0.01
N GLY A 19 17.90 -7.69 -0.66
CA GLY A 19 18.58 -6.40 -0.83
C GLY A 19 18.40 -5.44 0.36
N LYS A 20 17.57 -5.78 1.35
CA LYS A 20 17.24 -4.92 2.50
C LYS A 20 16.72 -3.55 2.06
N PHE A 21 15.79 -3.55 1.14
CA PHE A 21 15.02 -2.40 0.70
C PHE A 21 13.52 -2.74 0.70
N ALA A 22 12.64 -1.75 0.60
CA ALA A 22 11.21 -1.99 0.45
C ALA A 22 10.66 -1.20 -0.74
N TYR A 23 9.61 -1.72 -1.37
CA TYR A 23 8.88 -0.96 -2.36
C TYR A 23 7.90 -0.01 -1.67
N PRO A 24 7.88 1.28 -2.05
CA PRO A 24 6.81 2.15 -1.62
C PRO A 24 5.51 1.69 -2.29
N ALA A 25 4.46 1.58 -1.47
CA ALA A 25 3.10 1.32 -1.90
C ALA A 25 2.32 2.63 -1.82
N ILE A 26 1.98 3.17 -2.98
CA ILE A 26 1.44 4.52 -3.13
C ILE A 26 -0.08 4.44 -3.32
N ASN A 27 -0.84 5.05 -2.42
CA ASN A 27 -2.28 5.17 -2.54
C ASN A 27 -2.64 6.14 -3.68
N VAL A 28 -3.58 5.71 -4.52
CA VAL A 28 -4.07 6.49 -5.65
C VAL A 28 -5.59 6.55 -5.65
N THR A 29 -6.14 7.71 -6.01
CA THR A 29 -7.58 7.97 -6.02
C THR A 29 -8.09 8.50 -7.36
N SER A 30 -7.21 8.57 -8.36
CA SER A 30 -7.55 9.07 -9.70
C SER A 30 -6.52 8.62 -10.73
N THR A 31 -6.86 8.79 -12.02
CA THR A 31 -5.91 8.57 -13.11
C THR A 31 -4.71 9.51 -13.03
N GLN A 32 -4.88 10.72 -12.47
CA GLN A 32 -3.77 11.67 -12.31
C GLN A 32 -2.79 11.23 -11.22
N THR A 33 -3.29 10.79 -10.05
CA THR A 33 -2.43 10.28 -8.99
C THR A 33 -1.73 8.98 -9.39
N LEU A 34 -2.39 8.13 -10.19
CA LEU A 34 -1.77 6.94 -10.79
C LEU A 34 -0.60 7.33 -11.72
N HIS A 35 -0.80 8.30 -12.61
CA HIS A 35 0.29 8.79 -13.46
C HIS A 35 1.43 9.41 -12.66
N ALA A 36 1.13 10.13 -11.58
CA ALA A 36 2.15 10.69 -10.69
C ALA A 36 3.00 9.57 -10.04
N ALA A 37 2.37 8.50 -9.56
CA ALA A 37 3.07 7.35 -8.99
C ALA A 37 3.95 6.65 -10.03
N LEU A 38 3.41 6.32 -11.21
CA LEU A 38 4.16 5.70 -12.30
C LEU A 38 5.35 6.54 -12.75
N ARG A 39 5.15 7.87 -12.86
CA ARG A 39 6.21 8.82 -13.19
C ARG A 39 7.31 8.84 -12.13
N GLY A 40 6.95 8.89 -10.86
CA GLY A 40 7.93 8.88 -9.77
C GLY A 40 8.76 7.60 -9.75
N PHE A 41 8.14 6.44 -9.94
CA PHE A 41 8.86 5.17 -10.08
C PHE A 41 9.80 5.16 -11.28
N ALA A 42 9.35 5.66 -12.43
CA ALA A 42 10.15 5.73 -13.65
C ALA A 42 11.36 6.67 -13.48
N GLU A 43 11.16 7.86 -12.90
CA GLU A 43 12.23 8.84 -12.65
C GLU A 43 13.26 8.31 -11.62
N ALA A 44 12.82 7.50 -10.66
CA ALA A 44 13.68 6.86 -9.66
C ALA A 44 14.35 5.57 -10.16
N GLU A 45 14.01 5.07 -11.34
CA GLU A 45 14.39 3.73 -11.80
C GLU A 45 14.07 2.63 -10.77
N SER A 46 12.93 2.74 -10.12
CA SER A 46 12.42 1.82 -9.09
C SER A 46 11.14 1.14 -9.57
N ASP A 47 11.01 -0.14 -9.34
CA ASP A 47 9.70 -0.77 -9.32
C ASP A 47 8.92 -0.32 -8.08
N GLY A 48 7.60 -0.58 -8.03
CA GLY A 48 6.79 -0.12 -6.92
C GLY A 48 5.43 -0.82 -6.82
N ILE A 49 4.65 -0.38 -5.84
CA ILE A 49 3.28 -0.87 -5.61
C ILE A 49 2.32 0.31 -5.71
N ILE A 50 1.22 0.13 -6.43
CA ILE A 50 0.13 1.09 -6.52
C ILE A 50 -1.06 0.47 -5.80
N GLN A 51 -1.62 1.19 -4.84
CA GLN A 51 -2.69 0.67 -4.00
C GLN A 51 -3.91 1.57 -3.94
N ILE A 52 -5.06 0.95 -3.62
CA ILE A 52 -6.37 1.60 -3.53
C ILE A 52 -6.99 1.20 -2.19
N SER A 53 -7.23 2.16 -1.31
CA SER A 53 -7.98 1.95 -0.06
C SER A 53 -9.49 1.85 -0.32
N THR A 54 -10.26 1.43 0.68
CA THR A 54 -11.72 1.40 0.57
C THR A 54 -12.33 2.77 0.30
N GLY A 55 -11.81 3.83 0.95
CA GLY A 55 -12.23 5.20 0.69
C GLY A 55 -11.86 5.66 -0.73
N GLY A 56 -10.65 5.33 -1.19
CA GLY A 56 -10.21 5.56 -2.57
C GLY A 56 -11.07 4.83 -3.59
N ALA A 57 -11.46 3.60 -3.31
CA ALA A 57 -12.33 2.79 -4.16
C ALA A 57 -13.75 3.35 -4.27
N GLU A 58 -14.34 3.80 -3.16
CA GLU A 58 -15.64 4.51 -3.16
C GLU A 58 -15.59 5.79 -4.00
N PHE A 59 -14.51 6.56 -3.85
CA PHE A 59 -14.30 7.78 -4.64
C PHE A 59 -14.17 7.48 -6.13
N LEU A 60 -13.41 6.45 -6.51
CA LEU A 60 -13.26 5.98 -7.89
C LEU A 60 -14.57 5.45 -8.48
N GLY A 61 -15.44 4.87 -7.65
CA GLY A 61 -16.80 4.44 -8.03
C GLY A 61 -17.74 5.61 -8.36
N GLY A 62 -17.31 6.84 -8.08
CA GLY A 62 -18.06 8.08 -8.33
C GLY A 62 -19.11 8.36 -7.27
N GLN A 63 -19.37 9.63 -7.03
CA GLN A 63 -20.22 10.10 -5.92
C GLN A 63 -21.68 9.64 -6.01
N TYR A 64 -22.12 9.21 -7.18
CA TYR A 64 -23.49 8.69 -7.37
C TYR A 64 -23.63 7.23 -6.90
N SER A 65 -22.73 6.35 -7.30
CA SER A 65 -22.83 4.91 -7.00
C SER A 65 -21.98 4.49 -5.79
N LYS A 66 -20.81 5.09 -5.61
CA LYS A 66 -19.81 4.74 -4.58
C LYS A 66 -19.44 3.26 -4.57
N GLU A 67 -19.51 2.62 -5.74
CA GLU A 67 -19.36 1.18 -5.89
C GLU A 67 -17.87 0.84 -5.97
N MET A 68 -17.32 0.34 -4.86
CA MET A 68 -15.89 0.10 -4.67
C MET A 68 -15.28 -0.85 -5.71
N VAL A 69 -15.97 -1.93 -6.03
CA VAL A 69 -15.48 -2.95 -6.98
C VAL A 69 -15.35 -2.34 -8.37
N THR A 70 -16.40 -1.66 -8.86
CA THR A 70 -16.38 -0.99 -10.16
C THR A 70 -15.28 0.06 -10.24
N GLY A 71 -15.14 0.88 -9.21
CA GLY A 71 -14.09 1.91 -9.16
C GLY A 71 -12.68 1.30 -9.23
N SER A 72 -12.44 0.25 -8.46
CA SER A 72 -11.14 -0.43 -8.41
C SER A 72 -10.83 -1.18 -9.71
N VAL A 73 -11.81 -1.90 -10.27
CA VAL A 73 -11.64 -2.58 -11.57
C VAL A 73 -11.33 -1.58 -12.67
N ALA A 74 -12.07 -0.47 -12.75
CA ALA A 74 -11.85 0.56 -13.76
C ALA A 74 -10.45 1.17 -13.68
N LEU A 75 -9.96 1.51 -12.46
CA LEU A 75 -8.62 2.02 -12.29
C LEU A 75 -7.55 0.97 -12.56
N ALA A 76 -7.75 -0.27 -12.15
CA ALA A 76 -6.82 -1.35 -12.42
C ALA A 76 -6.68 -1.63 -13.92
N GLU A 77 -7.78 -1.68 -14.68
CA GLU A 77 -7.73 -1.83 -16.15
C GLU A 77 -7.06 -0.63 -16.81
N PHE A 78 -7.33 0.59 -16.34
CA PHE A 78 -6.60 1.77 -16.80
C PHE A 78 -5.09 1.65 -16.51
N ALA A 79 -4.70 1.19 -15.32
CA ALA A 79 -3.30 0.96 -14.96
C ALA A 79 -2.63 -0.07 -15.89
N HIS A 80 -3.30 -1.20 -16.18
CA HIS A 80 -2.80 -2.21 -17.12
C HIS A 80 -2.50 -1.64 -18.50
N ILE A 81 -3.27 -0.65 -18.96
CA ILE A 81 -3.07 -0.01 -20.28
C ILE A 81 -1.93 1.01 -20.24
N VAL A 82 -1.96 1.93 -19.26
CA VAL A 82 -1.05 3.08 -19.29
C VAL A 82 0.36 2.73 -18.79
N ALA A 83 0.48 1.78 -17.87
CA ALA A 83 1.77 1.36 -17.34
C ALA A 83 2.69 0.79 -18.44
N GLU A 84 2.15 0.27 -19.56
CA GLU A 84 2.91 -0.16 -20.75
C GLU A 84 3.84 0.92 -21.32
N LYS A 85 3.63 2.18 -20.99
CA LYS A 85 4.44 3.31 -21.44
C LYS A 85 5.54 3.73 -20.48
N TYR A 86 5.63 3.07 -19.32
CA TYR A 86 6.63 3.37 -18.31
C TYR A 86 7.67 2.25 -18.20
N PRO A 87 8.97 2.58 -18.05
CA PRO A 87 10.06 1.60 -18.05
C PRO A 87 10.29 0.95 -16.69
N VAL A 88 9.21 0.69 -15.94
CA VAL A 88 9.22 0.10 -14.60
C VAL A 88 8.12 -0.93 -14.45
N THR A 89 8.25 -1.83 -13.50
CA THR A 89 7.25 -2.82 -13.15
C THR A 89 6.53 -2.40 -11.88
N VAL A 90 5.19 -2.47 -11.87
CA VAL A 90 4.39 -2.17 -10.69
C VAL A 90 3.43 -3.30 -10.38
N ALA A 91 3.18 -3.54 -9.08
CA ALA A 91 2.11 -4.40 -8.60
C ALA A 91 0.90 -3.55 -8.20
N LEU A 92 -0.29 -4.06 -8.46
CA LEU A 92 -1.54 -3.47 -8.01
C LEU A 92 -2.00 -4.15 -6.71
N HIS A 93 -2.40 -3.36 -5.75
CA HIS A 93 -2.79 -3.79 -4.41
C HIS A 93 -4.07 -3.09 -3.96
N THR A 94 -4.87 -3.73 -3.11
CA THR A 94 -5.93 -3.05 -2.35
C THR A 94 -5.52 -2.93 -0.91
N ASP A 95 -5.65 -1.72 -0.39
CA ASP A 95 -5.25 -1.33 0.96
C ASP A 95 -6.45 -1.44 1.91
N HIS A 96 -6.23 -1.44 3.18
CA HIS A 96 -7.15 -1.64 4.30
C HIS A 96 -8.61 -2.01 3.95
N CYS A 97 -8.98 -3.26 4.20
CA CYS A 97 -10.36 -3.73 4.05
C CYS A 97 -10.83 -4.35 5.37
N PRO A 98 -11.61 -3.62 6.19
CA PRO A 98 -12.18 -4.16 7.41
C PRO A 98 -13.29 -5.17 7.11
N LYS A 99 -13.70 -5.91 8.13
CA LYS A 99 -14.64 -7.05 8.03
C LYS A 99 -15.98 -6.68 7.41
N ASP A 100 -16.52 -5.52 7.76
CA ASP A 100 -17.81 -5.03 7.26
C ASP A 100 -17.80 -4.70 5.76
N LYS A 101 -16.62 -4.41 5.18
CA LYS A 101 -16.45 -4.14 3.76
C LYS A 101 -15.99 -5.36 2.95
N LEU A 102 -15.59 -6.44 3.61
CA LEU A 102 -14.95 -7.59 2.96
C LEU A 102 -15.81 -8.23 1.86
N ASP A 103 -17.12 -8.42 2.12
CA ASP A 103 -18.07 -8.98 1.15
C ASP A 103 -18.39 -8.05 -0.01
N GLY A 104 -18.25 -6.74 0.20
CA GLY A 104 -18.50 -5.71 -0.81
C GLY A 104 -17.24 -5.28 -1.56
N TYR A 105 -16.06 -5.78 -1.20
CA TYR A 105 -14.81 -5.28 -1.77
C TYR A 105 -13.80 -6.39 -2.09
N VAL A 106 -13.05 -6.91 -1.12
CA VAL A 106 -11.93 -7.83 -1.39
C VAL A 106 -12.42 -9.17 -1.94
N ARG A 107 -13.47 -9.79 -1.38
CA ARG A 107 -13.99 -11.07 -1.89
C ARG A 107 -14.45 -11.01 -3.35
N PRO A 108 -15.20 -9.97 -3.79
CA PRO A 108 -15.51 -9.79 -5.21
C PRO A 108 -14.28 -9.56 -6.09
N LEU A 109 -13.29 -8.78 -5.64
CA LEU A 109 -12.07 -8.53 -6.42
C LEU A 109 -11.19 -9.79 -6.57
N ILE A 110 -11.15 -10.65 -5.55
CA ILE A 110 -10.53 -11.98 -5.66
C ILE A 110 -11.28 -12.79 -6.73
N ALA A 111 -12.63 -12.79 -6.73
CA ALA A 111 -13.42 -13.51 -7.72
C ALA A 111 -13.13 -13.02 -9.16
N VAL A 112 -12.98 -11.72 -9.38
CA VAL A 112 -12.57 -11.17 -10.69
C VAL A 112 -11.21 -11.76 -11.11
N SER A 113 -10.25 -11.84 -10.20
CA SER A 113 -8.93 -12.42 -10.48
C SER A 113 -8.99 -13.94 -10.70
N GLU A 114 -9.83 -14.66 -9.94
CA GLU A 114 -10.09 -16.10 -10.15
C GLU A 114 -10.60 -16.38 -11.56
N GLU A 115 -11.54 -15.58 -12.07
CA GLU A 115 -12.09 -15.74 -13.42
C GLU A 115 -11.03 -15.44 -14.51
N ARG A 116 -10.21 -14.41 -14.30
CA ARG A 116 -9.09 -14.10 -15.23
C ARG A 116 -8.07 -15.24 -15.31
N VAL A 117 -7.70 -15.80 -14.16
CA VAL A 117 -6.75 -16.93 -14.09
C VAL A 117 -7.34 -18.20 -14.70
N LYS A 118 -8.63 -18.50 -14.48
CA LYS A 118 -9.33 -19.61 -15.16
C LYS A 118 -9.33 -19.45 -16.67
N ALA A 119 -9.43 -18.21 -17.17
CA ALA A 119 -9.33 -17.90 -18.60
C ALA A 119 -7.91 -17.96 -19.15
N GLY A 120 -6.89 -18.32 -18.33
CA GLY A 120 -5.50 -18.42 -18.73
C GLY A 120 -4.71 -17.11 -18.68
N GLY A 121 -5.30 -16.05 -18.11
CA GLY A 121 -4.66 -14.74 -17.91
C GLY A 121 -4.00 -14.60 -16.54
N ASN A 122 -3.46 -13.41 -16.28
CA ASN A 122 -2.97 -13.00 -14.98
C ASN A 122 -4.10 -12.39 -14.13
N PRO A 123 -3.99 -12.43 -12.78
CA PRO A 123 -4.93 -11.75 -11.91
C PRO A 123 -4.97 -10.25 -12.22
N LEU A 124 -6.09 -9.59 -11.88
CA LEU A 124 -6.24 -8.14 -12.08
C LEU A 124 -5.37 -7.36 -11.10
N PHE A 125 -5.37 -7.77 -9.82
CA PHE A 125 -4.52 -7.29 -8.75
C PHE A 125 -3.52 -8.36 -8.36
N GLN A 126 -2.31 -7.96 -7.93
CA GLN A 126 -1.28 -8.89 -7.48
C GLN A 126 -1.38 -9.21 -5.99
N SER A 127 -2.05 -8.35 -5.24
CA SER A 127 -2.29 -8.56 -3.80
C SER A 127 -3.53 -7.82 -3.31
N HIS A 128 -4.09 -8.30 -2.21
CA HIS A 128 -5.18 -7.67 -1.48
C HIS A 128 -4.88 -7.70 0.01
N MET A 129 -5.29 -6.64 0.74
CA MET A 129 -5.18 -6.60 2.18
C MET A 129 -6.49 -6.99 2.87
N TRP A 130 -6.36 -7.83 3.89
CA TRP A 130 -7.34 -8.09 4.92
C TRP A 130 -6.91 -7.38 6.21
N ASP A 131 -7.67 -6.40 6.62
CA ASP A 131 -7.49 -5.70 7.89
C ASP A 131 -8.37 -6.35 8.96
N GLY A 132 -7.79 -7.29 9.70
CA GLY A 132 -8.43 -7.97 10.81
C GLY A 132 -8.07 -7.38 12.17
N SER A 133 -7.44 -6.22 12.21
CA SER A 133 -6.89 -5.62 13.44
C SER A 133 -7.93 -5.29 14.50
N ALA A 134 -9.18 -5.06 14.10
CA ALA A 134 -10.32 -4.82 15.01
C ALA A 134 -10.97 -6.11 15.55
N GLU A 135 -10.60 -7.28 14.99
CA GLU A 135 -11.16 -8.58 15.40
C GLU A 135 -10.31 -9.23 16.49
N THR A 136 -10.85 -10.27 17.14
CA THR A 136 -9.99 -11.14 17.95
C THR A 136 -8.98 -11.84 17.06
N LEU A 137 -7.76 -12.11 17.54
CA LEU A 137 -6.75 -12.80 16.72
C LEU A 137 -7.26 -14.14 16.15
N ALA A 138 -8.10 -14.87 16.89
CA ALA A 138 -8.67 -16.13 16.43
C ALA A 138 -9.64 -15.93 15.24
N ASP A 139 -10.53 -14.95 15.32
CA ASP A 139 -11.47 -14.63 14.25
C ASP A 139 -10.73 -14.07 13.04
N ASN A 140 -9.76 -13.16 13.28
CA ASN A 140 -8.90 -12.62 12.21
C ASN A 140 -8.20 -13.74 11.44
N LEU A 141 -7.51 -14.64 12.14
CA LEU A 141 -6.78 -15.73 11.50
C LEU A 141 -7.71 -16.74 10.80
N SER A 142 -8.93 -16.96 11.31
CA SER A 142 -9.92 -17.80 10.64
C SER A 142 -10.34 -17.21 9.28
N ILE A 143 -10.58 -15.90 9.22
CA ILE A 143 -10.89 -15.20 7.96
C ILE A 143 -9.66 -15.18 7.04
N ALA A 144 -8.48 -14.88 7.59
CA ALA A 144 -7.24 -14.86 6.83
C ALA A 144 -6.93 -16.22 6.17
N GLN A 145 -7.23 -17.34 6.84
CA GLN A 145 -7.04 -18.69 6.26
C GLN A 145 -7.96 -18.91 5.03
N GLU A 146 -9.24 -18.54 5.13
CA GLU A 146 -10.19 -18.60 4.00
C GLU A 146 -9.69 -17.77 2.82
N LEU A 147 -9.31 -16.51 3.10
CA LEU A 147 -8.85 -15.60 2.06
C LEU A 147 -7.53 -16.03 1.44
N LEU A 148 -6.59 -16.57 2.24
CA LEU A 148 -5.31 -17.06 1.75
C LEU A 148 -5.46 -18.25 0.80
N GLU A 149 -6.39 -19.18 1.10
CA GLU A 149 -6.70 -20.29 0.20
C GLU A 149 -7.21 -19.80 -1.16
N ARG A 150 -8.14 -18.85 -1.17
CA ARG A 150 -8.66 -18.23 -2.38
C ARG A 150 -7.59 -17.41 -3.12
N ALA A 151 -6.82 -16.62 -2.39
CA ALA A 151 -5.73 -15.83 -2.95
C ALA A 151 -4.70 -16.72 -3.64
N ARG A 152 -4.32 -17.84 -3.01
CA ARG A 152 -3.42 -18.83 -3.62
C ARG A 152 -3.98 -19.40 -4.92
N ALA A 153 -5.28 -19.76 -4.95
CA ALA A 153 -5.94 -20.27 -6.15
C ALA A 153 -5.98 -19.23 -7.28
N ALA A 154 -6.16 -17.94 -6.94
CA ALA A 154 -6.13 -16.83 -7.85
C ALA A 154 -4.71 -16.32 -8.18
N LYS A 155 -3.65 -16.94 -7.63
CA LYS A 155 -2.25 -16.51 -7.77
C LYS A 155 -1.98 -15.10 -7.26
N ILE A 156 -2.65 -14.70 -6.18
CA ILE A 156 -2.52 -13.40 -5.53
C ILE A 156 -1.83 -13.58 -4.17
N ILE A 157 -1.17 -12.55 -3.67
CA ILE A 157 -0.62 -12.49 -2.32
C ILE A 157 -1.66 -11.83 -1.41
N LEU A 158 -1.86 -12.38 -0.22
CA LEU A 158 -2.69 -11.77 0.82
C LEU A 158 -1.81 -10.95 1.76
N GLU A 159 -2.20 -9.72 2.04
CA GLU A 159 -1.65 -8.95 3.16
C GLU A 159 -2.60 -9.07 4.36
N VAL A 160 -2.05 -9.31 5.55
CA VAL A 160 -2.83 -9.53 6.77
C VAL A 160 -2.35 -8.61 7.87
N GLU A 161 -3.25 -7.82 8.44
CA GLU A 161 -2.98 -7.02 9.65
C GLU A 161 -3.60 -7.71 10.86
N ILE A 162 -2.74 -8.01 11.86
CA ILE A 162 -3.14 -8.81 13.04
C ILE A 162 -3.27 -7.98 14.32
N THR A 163 -2.71 -6.78 14.34
CA THR A 163 -2.75 -5.85 15.47
C THR A 163 -3.00 -4.44 14.95
N PRO A 164 -3.77 -3.60 15.64
CA PRO A 164 -4.12 -2.28 15.15
C PRO A 164 -2.88 -1.40 15.00
N THR A 165 -2.84 -0.66 13.90
CA THR A 165 -1.97 0.50 13.74
C THR A 165 -2.68 1.70 14.34
N GLY A 166 -2.00 2.52 15.16
CA GLY A 166 -2.61 3.69 15.79
C GLY A 166 -2.96 4.80 14.78
N GLY A 167 -3.70 5.82 15.24
CA GLY A 167 -4.05 6.98 14.45
C GLY A 167 -5.35 6.87 13.67
N GLU A 168 -5.48 7.64 12.58
CA GLU A 168 -6.70 7.70 11.77
C GLU A 168 -6.39 7.40 10.32
N GLU A 169 -7.12 6.47 9.73
CA GLU A 169 -7.11 6.15 8.30
C GLU A 169 -8.51 5.80 7.82
N ASP A 170 -8.95 6.39 6.71
CA ASP A 170 -10.28 6.22 6.09
C ASP A 170 -11.46 6.32 7.08
N GLY A 171 -11.33 7.18 8.12
CA GLY A 171 -12.36 7.43 9.13
C GLY A 171 -12.37 6.41 10.26
N VAL A 172 -11.43 5.49 10.32
CA VAL A 172 -11.20 4.59 11.46
C VAL A 172 -10.07 5.15 12.33
N SER A 173 -10.31 5.25 13.63
CA SER A 173 -9.34 5.80 14.59
C SER A 173 -9.03 4.78 15.69
N HIS A 174 -7.75 4.57 15.97
CA HIS A 174 -7.27 3.71 17.04
C HIS A 174 -6.50 4.50 18.09
N GLU A 175 -6.74 4.18 19.37
CA GLU A 175 -6.02 4.79 20.49
C GLU A 175 -4.53 4.38 20.51
N ILE A 176 -3.69 5.33 20.93
CA ILE A 176 -2.25 5.10 21.08
C ILE A 176 -2.00 4.49 22.46
N ASN A 177 -1.80 3.18 22.53
CA ASN A 177 -1.53 2.44 23.76
C ASN A 177 -0.67 1.20 23.47
N ASP A 178 -0.42 0.35 24.48
CA ASP A 178 0.42 -0.85 24.36
C ASP A 178 -0.12 -1.90 23.35
N SER A 179 -1.39 -1.80 22.91
CA SER A 179 -1.95 -2.67 21.87
C SER A 179 -1.33 -2.44 20.47
N LEU A 180 -0.57 -1.37 20.30
CA LEU A 180 0.15 -1.06 19.06
C LEU A 180 1.45 -1.87 18.88
N TYR A 181 1.66 -2.91 19.66
CA TYR A 181 2.85 -3.75 19.53
C TYR A 181 2.44 -5.21 19.35
N THR A 182 2.70 -5.74 18.17
CA THR A 182 2.54 -7.18 17.89
C THR A 182 3.45 -7.99 18.79
N THR A 183 2.91 -9.01 19.45
CA THR A 183 3.69 -9.89 20.33
C THR A 183 4.30 -11.07 19.57
N VAL A 184 5.35 -11.67 20.14
CA VAL A 184 5.95 -12.90 19.59
C VAL A 184 4.92 -14.05 19.55
N ASP A 185 4.00 -14.12 20.54
CA ASP A 185 2.92 -15.11 20.55
C ASP A 185 1.94 -14.91 19.40
N ASP A 186 1.54 -13.67 19.11
CA ASP A 186 0.69 -13.36 17.96
C ASP A 186 1.35 -13.79 16.64
N ALA A 187 2.64 -13.50 16.49
CA ALA A 187 3.40 -13.91 15.30
C ALA A 187 3.50 -15.44 15.17
N ILE A 188 3.73 -16.16 16.28
CA ILE A 188 3.75 -17.63 16.29
C ILE A 188 2.39 -18.19 15.90
N ARG A 189 1.30 -17.72 16.50
CA ARG A 189 -0.07 -18.15 16.19
C ARG A 189 -0.43 -17.84 14.73
N THR A 190 0.02 -16.71 14.20
CA THR A 190 -0.14 -16.38 12.79
C THR A 190 0.56 -17.39 11.89
N ALA A 191 1.81 -17.72 12.20
CA ALA A 191 2.56 -18.73 11.44
C ALA A 191 1.97 -20.16 11.57
N GLU A 192 1.43 -20.52 12.73
CA GLU A 192 0.70 -21.79 12.92
C GLU A 192 -0.57 -21.85 12.06
N ALA A 193 -1.31 -20.76 11.98
CA ALA A 193 -2.55 -20.68 11.20
C ALA A 193 -2.29 -20.59 9.69
N LEU A 194 -1.44 -19.67 9.24
CA LEU A 194 -1.24 -19.33 7.83
C LEU A 194 -0.08 -20.06 7.18
N GLY A 195 0.78 -20.71 7.96
CA GLY A 195 2.01 -21.36 7.48
C GLY A 195 3.15 -20.35 7.28
N LEU A 196 4.25 -20.85 6.71
CA LEU A 196 5.42 -20.05 6.34
C LEU A 196 5.70 -20.15 4.83
N GLY A 197 4.63 -20.04 4.03
CA GLY A 197 4.64 -20.08 2.57
C GLY A 197 4.02 -21.34 1.96
N GLU A 198 3.92 -22.46 2.68
CA GLU A 198 3.37 -23.72 2.16
C GLU A 198 1.85 -23.68 1.89
N LYS A 199 1.12 -22.82 2.59
CA LYS A 199 -0.32 -22.58 2.38
C LYS A 199 -0.62 -21.46 1.38
N GLY A 200 0.39 -20.70 1.00
CA GLY A 200 0.33 -19.51 0.16
C GLY A 200 1.26 -18.44 0.71
N ARG A 201 1.77 -17.55 -0.15
CA ARG A 201 2.54 -16.39 0.29
C ARG A 201 1.61 -15.33 0.85
N TYR A 202 1.99 -14.72 1.95
CA TYR A 202 1.32 -13.56 2.52
C TYR A 202 2.33 -12.54 3.02
N LEU A 203 1.88 -11.31 3.13
CA LEU A 203 2.59 -10.20 3.76
C LEU A 203 1.99 -9.99 5.15
N LEU A 204 2.82 -9.70 6.14
CA LEU A 204 2.37 -9.46 7.51
C LEU A 204 2.55 -7.99 7.89
N ALA A 205 1.44 -7.27 8.02
CA ALA A 205 1.41 -5.94 8.62
C ALA A 205 1.44 -6.13 10.15
N ALA A 206 2.64 -6.05 10.72
CA ALA A 206 2.86 -6.11 12.14
C ALA A 206 2.97 -4.69 12.71
N SER A 207 2.34 -4.46 13.85
CA SER A 207 2.43 -3.17 14.54
C SER A 207 3.63 -3.17 15.50
N PHE A 208 4.47 -2.15 15.35
CA PHE A 208 5.66 -1.93 16.18
C PHE A 208 5.78 -0.49 16.69
N GLY A 209 4.60 0.12 16.98
CA GLY A 209 4.45 1.51 17.41
C GLY A 209 4.23 2.47 16.24
N ASN A 210 3.96 1.94 15.06
CA ASN A 210 3.62 2.71 13.88
C ASN A 210 2.18 3.25 13.95
N VAL A 211 1.96 4.37 13.29
CA VAL A 211 0.72 5.15 13.46
C VAL A 211 0.38 5.89 12.16
N HIS A 212 -0.89 5.84 11.73
CA HIS A 212 -1.39 6.51 10.53
C HIS A 212 -1.61 8.02 10.73
N GLY A 213 -1.38 8.83 9.69
CA GLY A 213 -1.66 10.27 9.70
C GLY A 213 -0.43 11.14 10.01
N VAL A 214 -0.68 12.40 10.39
CA VAL A 214 0.37 13.39 10.69
C VAL A 214 0.64 13.40 12.19
N TYR A 215 1.86 13.07 12.59
CA TYR A 215 2.27 13.09 14.01
C TYR A 215 3.14 14.26 14.37
N LYS A 216 3.02 14.66 15.65
CA LYS A 216 4.11 15.37 16.33
C LYS A 216 5.09 14.33 16.85
N PRO A 217 6.39 14.43 16.51
CA PRO A 217 7.41 13.54 17.07
C PRO A 217 7.33 13.50 18.61
N GLY A 218 7.40 12.30 19.17
CA GLY A 218 7.41 12.07 20.62
C GLY A 218 6.12 11.52 21.25
N ASN A 219 5.01 11.40 20.48
CA ASN A 219 3.78 10.79 21.00
C ASN A 219 3.72 9.27 20.82
N VAL A 220 4.59 8.71 19.99
CA VAL A 220 4.68 7.27 19.72
C VAL A 220 6.14 6.88 19.68
N VAL A 221 6.45 5.72 20.28
CA VAL A 221 7.80 5.15 20.24
C VAL A 221 7.80 4.04 19.20
N LEU A 222 8.33 4.32 18.03
CA LEU A 222 8.54 3.31 17.00
C LEU A 222 9.64 2.34 17.44
N ARG A 223 9.37 1.04 17.36
CA ARG A 223 10.27 -0.04 17.79
C ARG A 223 10.53 -1.03 16.65
N PRO A 224 11.25 -0.66 15.60
CA PRO A 224 11.51 -1.55 14.46
C PRO A 224 12.39 -2.75 14.82
N ASP A 225 13.10 -2.73 15.95
CA ASP A 225 13.80 -3.87 16.54
C ASP A 225 12.86 -5.02 16.94
N LEU A 226 11.58 -4.72 17.21
CA LEU A 226 10.56 -5.72 17.49
C LEU A 226 10.38 -6.71 16.35
N LEU A 227 10.47 -6.26 15.09
CA LEU A 227 10.38 -7.12 13.92
C LEU A 227 11.41 -8.25 13.94
N LYS A 228 12.62 -7.97 14.45
CA LYS A 228 13.63 -9.01 14.66
C LYS A 228 13.20 -10.02 15.71
N GLN A 229 12.60 -9.55 16.83
CA GLN A 229 12.15 -10.44 17.89
C GLN A 229 11.02 -11.35 17.41
N LEU A 230 10.10 -10.84 16.57
CA LEU A 230 9.03 -11.63 15.95
C LEU A 230 9.63 -12.72 15.04
N ASN A 231 10.57 -12.35 14.15
CA ASN A 231 11.26 -13.29 13.27
C ASN A 231 12.03 -14.37 14.07
N ASP A 232 12.80 -13.97 15.08
CA ASP A 232 13.60 -14.89 15.90
C ASP A 232 12.70 -15.86 16.67
N GLY A 233 11.60 -15.39 17.27
CA GLY A 233 10.64 -16.21 17.99
C GLY A 233 9.98 -17.28 17.10
N VAL A 234 9.53 -16.87 15.91
CA VAL A 234 8.94 -17.80 14.93
C VAL A 234 10.00 -18.75 14.38
N ALA A 235 11.19 -18.29 14.06
CA ALA A 235 12.27 -19.16 13.61
C ALA A 235 12.60 -20.23 14.64
N ALA A 236 12.71 -19.89 15.91
CA ALA A 236 12.96 -20.82 17.00
C ALA A 236 11.81 -21.84 17.15
N LYS A 237 10.56 -21.39 17.12
CA LYS A 237 9.36 -22.25 17.24
C LYS A 237 9.27 -23.30 16.11
N PHE A 238 9.58 -22.87 14.86
CA PHE A 238 9.47 -23.73 13.67
C PHE A 238 10.79 -24.40 13.24
N GLY A 239 11.82 -24.35 14.07
CA GLY A 239 13.11 -24.99 13.80
C GLY A 239 13.83 -24.42 12.57
N LYS A 240 13.63 -23.15 12.26
CA LYS A 240 14.34 -22.44 11.19
C LYS A 240 15.72 -21.99 11.68
N PRO A 241 16.69 -21.77 10.78
CA PRO A 241 17.99 -21.25 11.17
C PRO A 241 17.92 -19.95 11.96
N ALA A 242 18.81 -19.77 12.94
CA ALA A 242 18.91 -18.52 13.67
C ALA A 242 19.21 -17.35 12.72
N GLY A 243 18.51 -16.23 12.91
CA GLY A 243 18.62 -15.05 12.05
C GLY A 243 17.87 -15.15 10.72
N SER A 244 17.13 -16.24 10.47
CA SER A 244 16.22 -16.28 9.34
C SER A 244 15.07 -15.29 9.53
N GLN A 245 14.52 -14.81 8.42
CA GLN A 245 13.39 -13.86 8.39
C GLN A 245 12.19 -14.56 7.74
N PRO A 246 11.41 -15.35 8.52
CA PRO A 246 10.30 -16.13 7.97
C PRO A 246 9.18 -15.27 7.39
N PHE A 247 9.00 -14.03 7.87
CA PHE A 247 7.96 -13.14 7.37
C PHE A 247 8.46 -12.15 6.33
N ASP A 248 7.56 -11.76 5.43
CA ASP A 248 7.62 -10.56 4.61
C ASP A 248 6.78 -9.49 5.31
N PHE A 249 7.43 -8.52 5.97
CA PHE A 249 6.72 -7.50 6.72
C PHE A 249 6.29 -6.33 5.85
N VAL A 250 5.17 -5.72 6.25
CA VAL A 250 4.69 -4.44 5.74
C VAL A 250 4.77 -3.38 6.84
N PHE A 251 5.26 -2.19 6.49
CA PHE A 251 5.29 -1.04 7.36
C PHE A 251 4.13 -0.10 7.01
N HIS A 252 3.13 -0.02 7.89
CA HIS A 252 2.04 0.94 7.83
C HIS A 252 2.39 2.18 8.67
N GLY A 253 1.76 3.33 8.36
CA GLY A 253 1.87 4.53 9.18
C GLY A 253 3.29 5.03 9.39
N GLY A 254 4.12 4.98 8.36
CA GLY A 254 5.52 5.37 8.43
C GLY A 254 5.81 6.86 8.23
N SER A 255 4.78 7.70 8.07
CA SER A 255 4.96 9.15 7.94
C SER A 255 5.57 9.73 9.23
N GLY A 256 6.65 10.50 9.10
CA GLY A 256 7.38 11.06 10.24
C GLY A 256 8.41 10.15 10.90
N SER A 257 8.61 8.92 10.39
CA SER A 257 9.71 8.05 10.82
C SER A 257 11.07 8.61 10.42
N THR A 258 12.06 8.40 11.25
CA THR A 258 13.45 8.76 10.95
C THR A 258 14.08 7.78 9.95
N GLU A 259 15.12 8.23 9.25
CA GLU A 259 15.89 7.34 8.34
C GLU A 259 16.47 6.11 9.06
N GLU A 260 16.83 6.23 10.33
CA GLU A 260 17.36 5.14 11.14
C GLU A 260 16.31 4.11 11.48
N GLU A 261 15.09 4.53 11.83
CA GLU A 261 13.95 3.65 12.08
C GLU A 261 13.56 2.90 10.82
N ILE A 262 13.46 3.60 9.69
CA ILE A 262 13.19 2.97 8.39
C ILE A 262 14.28 1.94 8.07
N ARG A 263 15.55 2.31 8.18
CA ARG A 263 16.67 1.39 7.94
C ARG A 263 16.59 0.14 8.79
N THR A 264 16.32 0.30 10.09
CA THR A 264 16.20 -0.82 11.02
C THR A 264 15.05 -1.74 10.63
N ALA A 265 13.91 -1.18 10.21
CA ALA A 265 12.77 -1.96 9.73
C ALA A 265 13.12 -2.76 8.44
N LEU A 266 13.80 -2.14 7.48
CA LEU A 266 14.26 -2.81 6.24
C LEU A 266 15.23 -3.95 6.55
N GLU A 267 16.16 -3.75 7.46
CA GLU A 267 17.11 -4.79 7.89
C GLU A 267 16.41 -5.98 8.58
N ASN A 268 15.21 -5.79 9.10
CA ASN A 268 14.41 -6.79 9.80
C ASN A 268 13.27 -7.40 8.96
N GLY A 269 13.28 -7.20 7.65
CA GLY A 269 12.41 -7.94 6.73
C GLY A 269 11.18 -7.17 6.24
N VAL A 270 11.14 -5.85 6.39
CA VAL A 270 10.14 -5.02 5.70
C VAL A 270 10.43 -4.99 4.21
N VAL A 271 9.45 -5.35 3.39
CA VAL A 271 9.54 -5.42 1.92
C VAL A 271 8.59 -4.45 1.21
N LYS A 272 7.63 -3.91 1.92
CA LYS A 272 6.61 -2.95 1.46
C LYS A 272 6.40 -1.90 2.54
N MET A 273 6.23 -0.64 2.15
CA MET A 273 5.85 0.45 3.06
C MET A 273 4.74 1.29 2.45
N ASN A 274 3.64 1.46 3.19
CA ASN A 274 2.50 2.26 2.77
C ASN A 274 2.82 3.75 2.88
N ILE A 275 2.48 4.49 1.81
CA ILE A 275 2.64 5.95 1.76
C ILE A 275 1.40 6.56 1.13
N ASP A 276 0.60 7.24 1.94
CA ASP A 276 -0.62 7.93 1.51
C ASP A 276 -0.59 9.42 1.88
N THR A 277 -0.59 9.76 3.17
CA THR A 277 -0.72 11.12 3.67
C THR A 277 0.24 12.11 2.99
N ASP A 278 1.50 11.74 2.86
CA ASP A 278 2.53 12.60 2.25
C ASP A 278 2.30 12.83 0.76
N THR A 279 1.83 11.81 0.04
CA THR A 279 1.55 11.91 -1.40
C THR A 279 0.26 12.70 -1.66
N GLN A 280 -0.75 12.57 -0.80
CA GLN A 280 -1.94 13.41 -0.82
C GLN A 280 -1.56 14.89 -0.63
N TYR A 281 -0.73 15.18 0.38
CA TYR A 281 -0.24 16.54 0.62
C TYR A 281 0.56 17.07 -0.58
N ALA A 282 1.48 16.27 -1.11
CA ALA A 282 2.31 16.65 -2.25
C ALA A 282 1.47 16.94 -3.51
N PHE A 283 0.37 16.22 -3.73
CA PHE A 283 -0.58 16.46 -4.82
C PHE A 283 -1.39 17.74 -4.57
N THR A 284 -1.90 17.94 -3.37
CA THR A 284 -2.84 19.02 -3.05
C THR A 284 -2.15 20.39 -2.92
N ARG A 285 -0.93 20.43 -2.39
CA ARG A 285 -0.21 21.68 -2.11
C ARG A 285 -0.06 22.60 -3.33
N PRO A 286 0.39 22.13 -4.51
CA PRO A 286 0.50 22.96 -5.70
C PRO A 286 -0.86 23.41 -6.25
N VAL A 287 -1.92 22.62 -6.06
CA VAL A 287 -3.29 23.01 -6.44
C VAL A 287 -3.72 24.22 -5.62
N ALA A 288 -3.54 24.15 -4.30
CA ALA A 288 -3.85 25.26 -3.40
C ALA A 288 -3.05 26.53 -3.77
N ASP A 289 -1.73 26.40 -3.96
CA ASP A 289 -0.87 27.51 -4.36
C ASP A 289 -1.34 28.15 -5.68
N HIS A 290 -1.65 27.32 -6.67
CA HIS A 290 -2.17 27.80 -7.96
C HIS A 290 -3.49 28.59 -7.81
N MET A 291 -4.42 28.06 -7.01
CA MET A 291 -5.74 28.70 -6.81
C MET A 291 -5.61 30.03 -6.05
N PHE A 292 -4.80 30.07 -4.99
CA PHE A 292 -4.60 31.29 -4.20
C PHE A 292 -3.86 32.38 -4.95
N ARG A 293 -2.84 32.05 -5.74
CA ARG A 293 -2.10 33.04 -6.54
C ARG A 293 -2.86 33.57 -7.74
N ASN A 294 -3.87 32.84 -8.20
CA ASN A 294 -4.63 33.17 -9.40
C ASN A 294 -6.12 33.33 -9.09
N TYR A 295 -6.45 33.82 -7.90
CA TYR A 295 -7.82 33.92 -7.41
C TYR A 295 -8.76 34.56 -8.43
N ASP A 296 -8.41 35.76 -8.95
CA ASP A 296 -9.23 36.50 -9.92
C ASP A 296 -9.42 35.75 -11.24
N GLY A 297 -8.44 34.94 -11.65
CA GLY A 297 -8.51 34.14 -12.85
C GLY A 297 -9.38 32.89 -12.70
N VAL A 298 -9.58 32.42 -11.47
CA VAL A 298 -10.38 31.23 -11.15
C VAL A 298 -11.84 31.58 -10.91
N LEU A 299 -12.08 32.66 -10.16
CA LEU A 299 -13.42 33.07 -9.77
C LEU A 299 -14.02 34.10 -10.74
N LYS A 300 -15.32 34.02 -10.96
CA LYS A 300 -16.11 35.08 -11.56
C LYS A 300 -16.56 36.02 -10.46
N VAL A 301 -16.15 37.29 -10.53
CA VAL A 301 -16.57 38.33 -9.62
C VAL A 301 -17.41 39.34 -10.44
N ASP A 302 -18.59 39.65 -9.99
CA ASP A 302 -19.47 40.71 -10.56
C ASP A 302 -19.70 40.64 -12.08
N GLY A 303 -19.91 39.41 -12.60
CA GLY A 303 -20.17 39.17 -14.02
C GLY A 303 -18.94 39.09 -14.92
N GLU A 304 -17.74 39.22 -14.38
CA GLU A 304 -16.51 38.99 -15.12
C GLU A 304 -16.28 37.51 -15.42
N VAL A 305 -15.54 37.25 -16.47
CA VAL A 305 -15.21 35.91 -16.91
C VAL A 305 -13.80 35.59 -16.44
N GLY A 306 -13.61 34.52 -15.63
CA GLY A 306 -12.31 34.03 -15.25
C GLY A 306 -11.46 33.61 -16.47
N SER A 307 -10.18 33.40 -16.25
CA SER A 307 -9.25 32.98 -17.32
C SER A 307 -9.27 31.47 -17.49
N LYS A 308 -9.75 30.96 -18.64
CA LYS A 308 -9.77 29.53 -18.94
C LYS A 308 -8.40 28.89 -18.80
N LYS A 309 -7.32 29.57 -19.15
CA LYS A 309 -5.95 29.07 -18.99
C LYS A 309 -5.55 28.80 -17.54
N ILE A 310 -6.20 29.48 -16.59
CA ILE A 310 -5.92 29.38 -15.16
C ILE A 310 -6.78 28.29 -14.54
N TYR A 311 -8.11 28.29 -14.77
CA TYR A 311 -9.01 27.34 -14.12
C TYR A 311 -9.11 25.99 -14.82
N ASP A 312 -8.52 25.78 -16.00
CA ASP A 312 -8.48 24.48 -16.67
C ASP A 312 -7.79 23.44 -15.75
N PRO A 313 -8.45 22.33 -15.39
CA PRO A 313 -7.88 21.30 -14.53
C PRO A 313 -6.53 20.77 -15.03
N ARG A 314 -6.29 20.75 -16.33
CA ARG A 314 -5.02 20.34 -16.91
C ARG A 314 -3.86 21.28 -16.56
N THR A 315 -4.14 22.54 -16.23
CA THR A 315 -3.11 23.52 -15.86
C THR A 315 -2.55 23.23 -14.48
N TRP A 316 -3.42 23.17 -13.47
CA TRP A 316 -2.98 22.88 -12.11
C TRP A 316 -2.71 21.39 -11.86
N GLY A 317 -3.38 20.48 -12.60
CA GLY A 317 -3.15 19.05 -12.51
C GLY A 317 -1.73 18.63 -12.89
N LYS A 318 -1.11 19.29 -13.88
CA LYS A 318 0.31 19.06 -14.23
C LYS A 318 1.25 19.39 -13.08
N LEU A 319 0.96 20.44 -12.31
CA LEU A 319 1.76 20.82 -11.15
C LEU A 319 1.62 19.83 -10.01
N ALA A 320 0.39 19.37 -9.78
CA ALA A 320 0.06 18.36 -8.80
C ALA A 320 0.76 17.01 -9.10
N GLU A 321 0.66 16.55 -10.36
CA GLU A 321 1.34 15.32 -10.82
C GLU A 321 2.86 15.40 -10.61
N ALA A 322 3.48 16.52 -11.01
CA ALA A 322 4.92 16.69 -10.88
C ALA A 322 5.37 16.69 -9.39
N SER A 323 4.62 17.36 -8.53
CA SER A 323 4.92 17.40 -7.10
C SER A 323 4.77 16.04 -6.41
N MET A 324 3.69 15.32 -6.72
CA MET A 324 3.49 13.98 -6.20
C MET A 324 4.55 13.00 -6.72
N ALA A 325 4.91 13.07 -8.01
CA ALA A 325 5.98 12.24 -8.58
C ALA A 325 7.32 12.48 -7.87
N ALA A 326 7.67 13.74 -7.58
CA ALA A 326 8.88 14.05 -6.81
C ALA A 326 8.86 13.44 -5.41
N ARG A 327 7.69 13.44 -4.72
CA ARG A 327 7.56 12.79 -3.41
C ARG A 327 7.69 11.27 -3.50
N VAL A 328 7.21 10.66 -4.60
CA VAL A 328 7.41 9.22 -4.84
C VAL A 328 8.89 8.90 -5.07
N VAL A 329 9.63 9.74 -5.80
CA VAL A 329 11.09 9.59 -5.95
C VAL A 329 11.78 9.62 -4.58
N GLU A 330 11.44 10.59 -3.73
CA GLU A 330 11.97 10.67 -2.37
C GLU A 330 11.66 9.39 -1.56
N ALA A 331 10.43 8.87 -1.67
CA ALA A 331 10.03 7.64 -1.01
C ALA A 331 10.90 6.45 -1.44
N THR A 332 11.18 6.30 -2.75
CA THR A 332 12.06 5.21 -3.24
C THR A 332 13.48 5.35 -2.73
N GLN A 333 13.98 6.57 -2.57
CA GLN A 333 15.31 6.83 -1.99
C GLN A 333 15.36 6.44 -0.51
N ASN A 334 14.38 6.86 0.27
CA ASN A 334 14.29 6.55 1.70
C ASN A 334 14.17 5.04 1.95
N LEU A 335 13.45 4.33 1.07
CA LEU A 335 13.25 2.89 1.13
C LEU A 335 14.34 2.09 0.38
N ARG A 336 15.37 2.75 -0.16
CA ARG A 336 16.51 2.14 -0.87
C ARG A 336 16.10 1.33 -2.12
N SER A 337 14.92 1.56 -2.67
CA SER A 337 14.47 0.91 -3.90
C SER A 337 14.87 1.67 -5.17
N ALA A 338 15.32 2.92 -5.07
CA ALA A 338 15.81 3.69 -6.21
C ALA A 338 16.95 2.95 -6.93
N GLY A 339 16.87 2.84 -8.26
CA GLY A 339 17.86 2.13 -9.09
C GLY A 339 17.74 0.60 -9.05
N THR A 340 16.72 0.03 -8.41
CA THR A 340 16.59 -1.43 -8.26
C THR A 340 15.58 -2.08 -9.21
N LYS A 341 15.02 -1.34 -10.19
CA LYS A 341 14.04 -1.90 -11.12
C LYS A 341 14.51 -3.22 -11.75
N ILE A 342 13.57 -4.11 -11.97
CA ILE A 342 13.81 -5.36 -12.73
C ILE A 342 14.16 -4.99 -14.19
N LYS A 343 15.22 -5.60 -14.72
CA LYS A 343 15.72 -5.33 -16.08
C LYS A 343 14.97 -6.13 -17.12
#